data_45e41bcd8ee5bc869c817f9b7cfffc50
#
_entry.id   45e41bcd8ee5bc869c817f9b7cfffc50
#
_cell.length_a   1.000
_cell.length_b   1.000
_cell.length_c   1.000
_cell.angle_alpha   90.00
_cell.angle_beta   90.00
_cell.angle_gamma   90.00
#
_symmetry.space_group_name_H-M   'P 1'
#
loop_
_entity.id
_entity.type
_entity.pdbx_description
1 polymer ?
#
loop_
_entity_poly.entity_id
_entity_poly.type
_entity_poly.pdbx_seq_one_letter_code
_entity_poly.pdbx_strand_id
1 'polypeptide(L)'
;MKKYIPFLLTLLLLSGCSAPAEQKSTYRQITMDMAVAMMEEESDYIVLDVRTPAEFSERHIPGAMNVPNETIGTEEIPELPDKEQLILVYCRSGNRSKQASEKLVRLGYTNVVDLAASTPGPATL
;
A
#
# COMPACT_ATOMS: atom_id res chain seq x y z
N MET A 1 42.21 53.82 -28.91
CA MET A 1 41.41 52.69 -29.42
C MET A 1 41.04 51.81 -28.27
N LYS A 2 39.80 51.84 -27.91
CA LYS A 2 39.30 50.99 -26.81
C LYS A 2 38.71 49.75 -27.43
N LYS A 3 39.35 48.66 -27.19
CA LYS A 3 38.82 47.35 -27.56
C LYS A 3 37.89 46.89 -26.46
N TYR A 4 36.64 46.99 -26.74
CA TYR A 4 35.64 46.37 -25.86
C TYR A 4 35.60 44.88 -26.19
N ILE A 5 36.02 44.07 -25.28
CA ILE A 5 35.81 42.65 -25.34
C ILE A 5 34.42 42.44 -24.78
N PRO A 6 33.47 41.99 -25.59
CA PRO A 6 32.20 41.59 -25.02
C PRO A 6 32.46 40.37 -24.15
N PHE A 7 32.35 40.54 -22.88
CA PHE A 7 32.31 39.42 -21.94
C PHE A 7 31.02 38.67 -22.21
N LEU A 8 31.14 37.67 -23.06
CA LEU A 8 30.02 36.78 -23.31
C LEU A 8 29.83 35.93 -22.06
N LEU A 9 28.94 36.43 -21.21
CA LEU A 9 28.45 35.70 -20.07
C LEU A 9 27.63 34.52 -20.60
N THR A 10 28.30 33.42 -20.85
CA THR A 10 27.64 32.15 -21.07
C THR A 10 26.95 31.77 -19.77
N LEU A 11 25.71 32.16 -19.68
CA LEU A 11 24.80 31.68 -18.65
C LEU A 11 24.60 30.18 -18.90
N LEU A 12 25.41 29.39 -18.23
CA LEU A 12 25.24 27.95 -18.20
C LEU A 12 23.96 27.67 -17.41
N LEU A 13 22.87 27.59 -18.13
CA LEU A 13 21.63 27.07 -17.59
C LEU A 13 21.85 25.59 -17.29
N LEU A 14 22.30 25.34 -16.10
CA LEU A 14 22.17 24.01 -15.49
C LEU A 14 20.66 23.80 -15.30
N SER A 15 19.98 23.37 -16.34
CA SER A 15 18.69 22.75 -16.18
C SER A 15 18.93 21.44 -15.45
N GLY A 16 18.90 21.55 -14.14
CA GLY A 16 18.82 20.36 -13.31
C GLY A 16 17.51 19.68 -13.63
N CYS A 17 17.53 18.70 -14.52
CA CYS A 17 16.47 17.72 -14.59
C CYS A 17 16.53 16.91 -13.31
N SER A 18 15.92 17.42 -12.25
CA SER A 18 15.45 16.56 -11.20
C SER A 18 14.24 15.85 -11.80
N ALA A 19 14.48 14.67 -12.36
CA ALA A 19 13.39 13.75 -12.60
C ALA A 19 12.61 13.64 -11.29
N PRO A 20 11.27 13.82 -11.28
CA PRO A 20 10.51 13.52 -10.09
C PRO A 20 10.88 12.10 -9.73
N ALA A 21 11.44 11.89 -8.55
CA ALA A 21 11.61 10.57 -8.03
C ALA A 21 10.22 9.96 -8.08
N GLU A 22 10.02 8.99 -8.95
CA GLU A 22 8.83 8.17 -8.91
C GLU A 22 8.80 7.59 -7.51
N GLN A 23 7.99 8.16 -6.65
CA GLN A 23 7.70 7.55 -5.38
C GLN A 23 6.97 6.27 -5.74
N LYS A 24 7.75 5.21 -5.86
CA LYS A 24 7.22 3.88 -5.91
C LYS A 24 6.40 3.74 -4.64
N SER A 25 5.08 3.89 -4.77
CA SER A 25 4.19 3.71 -3.66
C SER A 25 4.42 2.29 -3.15
N THR A 26 4.87 2.21 -1.92
CA THR A 26 5.13 0.96 -1.24
C THR A 26 4.09 0.78 -0.16
N TYR A 27 3.69 -0.45 0.07
CA TYR A 27 2.89 -0.77 1.23
C TYR A 27 3.78 -0.84 2.48
N ARG A 28 3.17 -0.60 3.64
CA ARG A 28 3.83 -0.79 4.93
C ARG A 28 3.56 -2.21 5.43
N GLN A 29 4.50 -2.76 6.16
CA GLN A 29 4.35 -4.04 6.82
C GLN A 29 4.45 -3.83 8.33
N ILE A 30 3.44 -4.25 9.07
CA ILE A 30 3.37 -4.09 10.51
C ILE A 30 2.99 -5.41 11.20
N THR A 31 3.25 -5.49 12.49
CA THR A 31 2.83 -6.63 13.32
C THR A 31 1.34 -6.53 13.66
N MET A 32 0.77 -7.63 14.12
CA MET A 32 -0.63 -7.63 14.55
C MET A 32 -0.87 -6.71 15.76
N ASP A 33 0.07 -6.62 16.69
CA ASP A 33 -0.05 -5.72 17.84
C ASP A 33 -0.08 -4.24 17.39
N MET A 34 0.75 -3.89 16.42
CA MET A 34 0.72 -2.55 15.83
C MET A 34 -0.58 -2.30 15.07
N ALA A 35 -1.13 -3.32 14.42
CA ALA A 35 -2.40 -3.22 13.72
C ALA A 35 -3.55 -2.96 14.68
N VAL A 36 -3.60 -3.65 15.80
CA VAL A 36 -4.61 -3.43 16.84
C VAL A 36 -4.53 -1.99 17.36
N ALA A 37 -3.33 -1.50 17.68
CA ALA A 37 -3.13 -0.13 18.11
C ALA A 37 -3.59 0.88 17.04
N MET A 38 -3.30 0.62 15.77
CA MET A 38 -3.75 1.45 14.65
C MET A 38 -5.27 1.47 14.54
N MET A 39 -5.94 0.32 14.69
CA MET A 39 -7.40 0.23 14.66
C MET A 39 -8.07 0.98 15.83
N GLU A 40 -7.39 1.10 16.97
CA GLU A 40 -7.88 1.88 18.10
C GLU A 40 -7.76 3.40 17.87
N GLU A 41 -6.72 3.84 17.16
CA GLU A 41 -6.46 5.25 16.85
C GLU A 41 -7.23 5.75 15.62
N GLU A 42 -7.40 4.91 14.63
CA GLU A 42 -8.05 5.25 13.36
C GLU A 42 -9.51 4.81 13.37
N SER A 43 -10.38 5.67 12.86
CA SER A 43 -11.82 5.36 12.75
C SER A 43 -12.26 4.94 11.35
N ASP A 44 -11.45 5.26 10.34
CA ASP A 44 -11.78 5.03 8.94
C ASP A 44 -10.73 4.12 8.29
N TYR A 45 -10.95 2.83 8.42
CA TYR A 45 -10.09 1.81 7.82
C TYR A 45 -10.93 0.64 7.31
N ILE A 46 -10.38 -0.10 6.36
CA ILE A 46 -10.93 -1.36 5.89
C ILE A 46 -9.97 -2.48 6.29
N VAL A 47 -10.49 -3.53 6.90
CA VAL A 47 -9.76 -4.78 7.11
C VAL A 47 -10.06 -5.69 5.93
N LEU A 48 -9.05 -6.02 5.15
CA LEU A 48 -9.18 -6.78 3.92
C LEU A 48 -8.62 -8.19 4.10
N ASP A 49 -9.51 -9.17 4.07
CA ASP A 49 -9.17 -10.59 4.06
C ASP A 49 -8.96 -11.04 2.61
N VAL A 50 -7.76 -11.44 2.28
CA VAL A 50 -7.39 -11.86 0.91
C VAL A 50 -7.29 -13.37 0.76
N ARG A 51 -7.83 -14.12 1.73
CA ARG A 51 -7.95 -15.57 1.67
C ARG A 51 -9.11 -15.97 0.75
N THR A 52 -9.30 -17.26 0.56
CA THR A 52 -10.41 -17.76 -0.23
C THR A 52 -11.76 -17.47 0.42
N PRO A 53 -12.86 -17.42 -0.36
CA PRO A 53 -14.19 -17.25 0.20
C PRO A 53 -14.57 -18.35 1.21
N ALA A 54 -14.12 -19.57 1.00
CA ALA A 54 -14.36 -20.68 1.92
C ALA A 54 -13.68 -20.44 3.28
N GLU A 55 -12.43 -20.05 3.28
CA GLU A 55 -11.69 -19.72 4.50
C GLU A 55 -12.35 -18.54 5.24
N PHE A 56 -12.75 -17.50 4.51
CA PHE A 56 -13.47 -16.36 5.08
C PHE A 56 -14.80 -16.77 5.73
N SER A 57 -15.55 -17.66 5.07
CA SER A 57 -16.83 -18.14 5.61
C SER A 57 -16.69 -18.94 6.89
N GLU A 58 -15.60 -19.69 7.01
CA GLU A 58 -15.33 -20.47 8.23
C GLU A 58 -15.01 -19.56 9.41
N ARG A 59 -14.13 -18.58 9.20
CA ARG A 59 -13.69 -17.63 10.23
C ARG A 59 -13.01 -16.44 9.60
N HIS A 60 -13.29 -15.26 10.10
CA HIS A 60 -12.60 -14.02 9.71
C HIS A 60 -12.64 -13.00 10.84
N ILE A 61 -11.81 -11.99 10.74
CA ILE A 61 -11.82 -10.86 11.66
C ILE A 61 -13.18 -10.14 11.56
N PRO A 62 -13.88 -9.89 12.67
CA PRO A 62 -15.16 -9.17 12.65
C PRO A 62 -15.05 -7.85 11.88
N GLY A 63 -15.98 -7.63 10.94
CA GLY A 63 -16.00 -6.44 10.10
C GLY A 63 -15.08 -6.49 8.89
N ALA A 64 -14.31 -7.55 8.70
CA ALA A 64 -13.44 -7.70 7.53
C ALA A 64 -14.24 -7.91 6.25
N MET A 65 -13.70 -7.39 5.16
CA MET A 65 -14.18 -7.59 3.80
C MET A 65 -13.32 -8.66 3.12
N ASN A 66 -13.93 -9.54 2.35
CA ASN A 66 -13.20 -10.55 1.59
C ASN A 66 -13.02 -10.16 0.13
N VAL A 67 -11.79 -9.99 -0.28
CA VAL A 67 -11.39 -9.88 -1.69
C VAL A 67 -10.24 -10.84 -1.89
N PRO A 68 -10.48 -12.04 -2.42
CA PRO A 68 -9.45 -13.06 -2.57
C PRO A 68 -8.27 -12.57 -3.40
N ASN A 69 -7.05 -12.88 -2.97
CA ASN A 69 -5.84 -12.47 -3.67
C ASN A 69 -5.86 -12.85 -5.17
N GLU A 70 -6.38 -14.01 -5.50
CA GLU A 70 -6.47 -14.51 -6.88
C GLU A 70 -7.36 -13.64 -7.78
N THR A 71 -8.27 -12.88 -7.20
CA THR A 71 -9.18 -11.99 -7.95
C THR A 71 -8.63 -10.59 -8.15
N ILE A 72 -7.58 -10.23 -7.44
CA ILE A 72 -6.94 -8.92 -7.59
C ILE A 72 -6.00 -8.98 -8.79
N GLY A 73 -6.36 -8.25 -9.82
CA GLY A 73 -5.62 -8.18 -11.07
C GLY A 73 -5.26 -6.75 -11.44
N THR A 74 -5.56 -6.37 -12.66
CA THR A 74 -5.29 -5.03 -13.21
C THR A 74 -6.54 -4.15 -13.26
N GLU A 75 -7.70 -4.70 -12.91
CA GLU A 75 -8.98 -4.01 -12.96
C GLU A 75 -9.30 -3.33 -11.63
N GLU A 76 -10.12 -2.30 -11.70
CA GLU A 76 -10.67 -1.64 -10.52
C GLU A 76 -11.41 -2.64 -9.63
N ILE A 77 -11.30 -2.43 -8.33
CA ILE A 77 -12.01 -3.21 -7.32
C ILE A 77 -13.20 -2.38 -6.85
N PRO A 78 -14.44 -2.73 -7.25
CA PRO A 78 -15.63 -1.93 -6.93
C PRO A 78 -15.86 -1.73 -5.43
N GLU A 79 -15.47 -2.71 -4.63
CA GLU A 79 -15.59 -2.68 -3.16
C GLU A 79 -14.61 -1.72 -2.50
N LEU A 80 -13.59 -1.27 -3.24
CA LEU A 80 -12.52 -0.38 -2.76
C LEU A 80 -12.42 0.85 -3.67
N PRO A 81 -13.43 1.73 -3.69
CA PRO A 81 -13.46 2.86 -4.63
C PRO A 81 -12.49 3.98 -4.26
N ASP A 82 -12.11 4.11 -3.01
CA ASP A 82 -11.21 5.16 -2.53
C ASP A 82 -9.76 4.67 -2.51
N LYS A 83 -8.94 5.23 -3.38
CA LYS A 83 -7.51 4.87 -3.50
C LYS A 83 -6.65 5.35 -2.33
N GLU A 84 -7.14 6.28 -1.54
CA GLU A 84 -6.46 6.80 -0.35
C GLU A 84 -6.91 6.12 0.95
N GLN A 85 -7.90 5.25 0.86
CA GLN A 85 -8.43 4.51 1.99
C GLN A 85 -7.33 3.71 2.70
N LEU A 86 -7.29 3.78 4.02
CA LEU A 86 -6.45 2.90 4.82
C LEU A 86 -6.97 1.47 4.72
N ILE A 87 -6.15 0.59 4.19
CA ILE A 87 -6.49 -0.82 3.97
C ILE A 87 -5.51 -1.70 4.73
N LEU A 88 -6.02 -2.44 5.69
CA LEU A 88 -5.28 -3.40 6.49
C LEU A 88 -5.48 -4.78 5.88
N VAL A 89 -4.45 -5.31 5.24
CA VAL A 89 -4.51 -6.56 4.46
C VAL A 89 -3.98 -7.71 5.28
N TYR A 90 -4.74 -8.79 5.39
CA TYR A 90 -4.27 -9.99 6.08
C TYR A 90 -4.60 -11.28 5.35
N CYS A 91 -3.81 -12.29 5.63
CA CYS A 91 -4.06 -13.67 5.28
C CYS A 91 -3.56 -14.59 6.40
N ARG A 92 -3.47 -15.88 6.14
CA ARG A 92 -3.07 -16.85 7.16
C ARG A 92 -1.55 -16.86 7.39
N SER A 93 -0.75 -16.91 6.32
CA SER A 93 0.70 -17.11 6.38
C SER A 93 1.53 -15.87 6.04
N GLY A 94 0.89 -14.79 5.58
CA GLY A 94 1.56 -13.57 5.12
C GLY A 94 1.93 -13.56 3.64
N ASN A 95 1.96 -14.68 2.94
CA ASN A 95 2.34 -14.74 1.52
C ASN A 95 1.30 -14.12 0.60
N ARG A 96 0.03 -14.48 0.78
CA ARG A 96 -1.07 -13.93 -0.02
C ARG A 96 -1.30 -12.45 0.27
N SER A 97 -1.20 -12.03 1.53
CA SER A 97 -1.35 -10.62 1.90
C SER A 97 -0.24 -9.76 1.32
N LYS A 98 0.98 -10.25 1.29
CA LYS A 98 2.09 -9.58 0.62
C LYS A 98 1.84 -9.42 -0.88
N GLN A 99 1.43 -10.47 -1.57
CA GLN A 99 1.09 -10.43 -2.99
C GLN A 99 -0.07 -9.47 -3.26
N ALA A 100 -1.13 -9.55 -2.45
CA ALA A 100 -2.29 -8.67 -2.56
C ALA A 100 -1.91 -7.20 -2.33
N SER A 101 -1.09 -6.92 -1.34
CA SER A 101 -0.60 -5.57 -1.05
C SER A 101 0.20 -4.99 -2.23
N GLU A 102 1.07 -5.78 -2.85
CA GLU A 102 1.80 -5.38 -4.05
C GLU A 102 0.86 -5.08 -5.22
N LYS A 103 -0.16 -5.90 -5.42
CA LYS A 103 -1.18 -5.70 -6.47
C LYS A 103 -1.99 -4.42 -6.23
N LEU A 104 -2.41 -4.18 -4.98
CA LEU A 104 -3.14 -2.97 -4.61
C LEU A 104 -2.31 -1.71 -4.88
N VAL A 105 -1.04 -1.73 -4.53
CA VAL A 105 -0.12 -0.62 -4.83
C VAL A 105 -0.04 -0.36 -6.34
N ARG A 106 0.05 -1.41 -7.15
CA ARG A 106 0.06 -1.27 -8.62
C ARG A 106 -1.25 -0.70 -9.17
N LEU A 107 -2.36 -0.96 -8.49
CA LEU A 107 -3.68 -0.38 -8.84
C LEU A 107 -3.83 1.08 -8.41
N GLY A 108 -2.86 1.63 -7.69
CA GLY A 108 -2.85 3.02 -7.27
C GLY A 108 -3.33 3.28 -5.85
N TYR A 109 -3.56 2.24 -5.06
CA TYR A 109 -3.87 2.41 -3.63
C TYR A 109 -2.63 2.91 -2.89
N THR A 110 -2.77 4.00 -2.14
CA THR A 110 -1.65 4.73 -1.53
C THR A 110 -1.47 4.47 -0.04
N ASN A 111 -2.42 3.80 0.59
CA ASN A 111 -2.42 3.61 2.04
C ASN A 111 -2.68 2.14 2.41
N VAL A 112 -1.81 1.28 1.92
CA VAL A 112 -1.88 -0.16 2.10
C VAL A 112 -0.94 -0.60 3.20
N VAL A 113 -1.47 -1.38 4.13
CA VAL A 113 -0.73 -1.95 5.26
C VAL A 113 -0.91 -3.46 5.25
N ASP A 114 0.19 -4.18 5.07
CA ASP A 114 0.23 -5.63 5.18
C ASP A 114 0.40 -6.02 6.65
N LEU A 115 -0.57 -6.73 7.18
CA LEU A 115 -0.46 -7.33 8.50
C LEU A 115 0.40 -8.58 8.37
N ALA A 116 1.72 -8.41 8.52
CA ALA A 116 2.65 -9.53 8.48
C ALA A 116 2.14 -10.64 9.40
N ALA A 117 2.26 -11.89 8.93
CA ALA A 117 1.86 -13.03 9.71
C ALA A 117 2.45 -12.92 11.11
N SER A 118 1.63 -12.58 12.06
CA SER A 118 1.99 -12.81 13.43
C SER A 118 2.20 -14.31 13.56
N THR A 119 3.33 -14.69 14.11
CA THR A 119 3.48 -16.03 14.65
C THR A 119 2.15 -16.37 15.35
N PRO A 120 1.48 -17.46 15.02
CA PRO A 120 0.20 -17.74 15.62
C PRO A 120 0.36 -17.84 17.13
N GLY A 121 0.11 -16.76 17.79
CA GLY A 121 -0.34 -16.82 19.15
C GLY A 121 -1.64 -17.61 19.12
N PRO A 122 -1.99 -18.32 20.19
CA PRO A 122 -3.20 -19.12 20.22
C PRO A 122 -4.36 -18.25 19.76
N ALA A 123 -5.00 -18.69 18.69
CA ALA A 123 -6.09 -17.98 18.06
C ALA A 123 -7.22 -17.77 19.09
N THR A 124 -7.18 -16.64 19.71
CA THR A 124 -8.34 -16.06 20.38
C THR A 124 -8.96 -15.05 19.40
N LEU A 125 -9.68 -15.59 18.48
CA LEU A 125 -10.67 -14.85 17.68
C LEU A 125 -12.01 -15.51 17.90
#